data_60a1aca42670f175668791ce9b6f0bbc
#
_entry.id   60a1aca42670f175668791ce9b6f0bbc
#
_cell.length_a   1.000
_cell.length_b   1.000
_cell.length_c   1.000
_cell.angle_alpha   90.00
_cell.angle_beta   90.00
_cell.angle_gamma   90.00
#
_symmetry.space_group_name_H-M   'P 1'
#
loop_
_entity.id
_entity.type
_entity.pdbx_description
1 polymer ?
#
loop_
_entity_poly.entity_id
_entity_poly.type
_entity_poly.pdbx_seq_one_letter_code
_entity_poly.pdbx_strand_id
1 'polypeptide(L)'
;MKVGILFHELGNLGTDSLTNLFAQLLGDLKLDAKSQLKIILTDTFRLSYNLDTALGRLYSSSRDYLLSKDLYSTSIDVLIQQFSVNDLQLDWLFVPEETYGCRFTHKNLRVFQQPKSNPCCEPLTDGPSDFEKYKVSALGGTFDHIHDGHKILLSMAAFITSSRLIVGV
;
A
#
# COMPACT_ATOMS: atom_id res chain seq x y z
N MET A 1 -1.67 -18.12 0.00
CA MET A 1 -1.13 -17.53 -1.23
C MET A 1 -0.70 -16.10 -0.95
N LYS A 2 0.45 -15.64 -1.52
CA LYS A 2 0.92 -14.25 -1.40
C LYS A 2 0.76 -13.55 -2.75
N VAL A 3 -0.03 -12.49 -2.79
CA VAL A 3 -0.34 -11.73 -4.00
C VAL A 3 0.20 -10.32 -3.86
N GLY A 4 0.99 -9.87 -4.82
CA GLY A 4 1.50 -8.52 -4.95
C GLY A 4 0.73 -7.75 -6.02
N ILE A 5 0.38 -6.49 -5.74
CA ILE A 5 -0.13 -5.55 -6.73
C ILE A 5 0.70 -4.29 -6.64
N LEU A 6 1.37 -3.95 -7.72
CA LEU A 6 2.19 -2.75 -7.79
C LEU A 6 1.41 -1.62 -8.45
N PHE A 7 1.38 -0.48 -7.80
CA PHE A 7 0.88 0.78 -8.34
C PHE A 7 2.03 1.74 -8.59
N HIS A 8 1.96 2.40 -9.74
CA HIS A 8 2.87 3.49 -10.11
C HIS A 8 2.03 4.73 -10.40
N GLU A 9 2.41 5.84 -9.78
CA GLU A 9 1.63 7.10 -9.90
C GLU A 9 0.15 6.88 -9.59
N LEU A 10 -0.14 6.39 -8.36
CA LEU A 10 -1.51 6.09 -7.92
C LEU A 10 -2.44 7.30 -8.09
N GLY A 11 -1.91 8.51 -7.87
CA GLY A 11 -2.63 9.77 -8.04
C GLY A 11 -3.94 9.80 -7.25
N ASN A 12 -4.97 10.42 -7.83
CA ASN A 12 -6.28 10.60 -7.20
C ASN A 12 -7.32 9.54 -7.63
N LEU A 13 -6.93 8.27 -7.75
CA LEU A 13 -7.91 7.20 -8.00
C LEU A 13 -8.92 7.14 -6.84
N GLY A 14 -10.20 7.21 -7.19
CA GLY A 14 -11.29 7.10 -6.22
C GLY A 14 -11.41 5.66 -5.67
N THR A 15 -12.03 5.53 -4.50
CA THR A 15 -12.26 4.23 -3.84
C THR A 15 -13.02 3.25 -4.72
N ASP A 16 -14.05 3.68 -5.43
CA ASP A 16 -14.85 2.81 -6.32
C ASP A 16 -14.01 2.26 -7.48
N SER A 17 -13.16 3.11 -8.07
CA SER A 17 -12.25 2.69 -9.14
C SER A 17 -11.23 1.66 -8.64
N LEU A 18 -10.70 1.84 -7.44
CA LEU A 18 -9.79 0.90 -6.80
C LEU A 18 -10.48 -0.42 -6.45
N THR A 19 -11.69 -0.38 -5.88
CA THR A 19 -12.46 -1.59 -5.55
C THR A 19 -12.77 -2.41 -6.80
N ASN A 20 -13.17 -1.76 -7.90
CA ASN A 20 -13.40 -2.41 -9.18
C ASN A 20 -12.10 -3.02 -9.75
N LEU A 21 -10.98 -2.31 -9.61
CA LEU A 21 -9.69 -2.81 -10.04
C LEU A 21 -9.27 -4.05 -9.23
N PHE A 22 -9.42 -4.04 -7.90
CA PHE A 22 -9.18 -5.23 -7.08
C PHE A 22 -10.07 -6.40 -7.51
N ALA A 23 -11.35 -6.16 -7.80
CA ALA A 23 -12.24 -7.18 -8.30
C ALA A 23 -11.77 -7.79 -9.64
N GLN A 24 -11.28 -6.95 -10.55
CA GLN A 24 -10.74 -7.38 -11.84
C GLN A 24 -9.45 -8.20 -11.69
N LEU A 25 -8.52 -7.74 -10.84
CA LEU A 25 -7.21 -8.38 -10.70
C LEU A 25 -7.27 -9.68 -9.89
N LEU A 26 -8.07 -9.70 -8.83
CA LEU A 26 -8.13 -10.80 -7.88
C LEU A 26 -9.28 -11.77 -8.13
N GLY A 27 -10.23 -11.43 -9.01
CA GLY A 27 -11.45 -12.20 -9.23
C GLY A 27 -11.21 -13.65 -9.67
N ASP A 28 -10.15 -13.91 -10.46
CA ASP A 28 -9.77 -15.24 -10.94
C ASP A 28 -8.95 -16.04 -9.93
N LEU A 29 -8.49 -15.40 -8.85
CA LEU A 29 -7.64 -16.05 -7.86
C LEU A 29 -8.46 -16.71 -6.75
N LYS A 30 -8.07 -17.93 -6.38
CA LYS A 30 -8.64 -18.63 -5.24
C LYS A 30 -7.95 -18.17 -3.94
N LEU A 31 -8.34 -16.98 -3.47
CA LEU A 31 -7.90 -16.45 -2.19
C LEU A 31 -8.59 -17.20 -1.03
N ASP A 32 -7.89 -17.34 0.07
CA ASP A 32 -8.38 -17.91 1.32
C ASP A 32 -7.99 -17.03 2.52
N ALA A 33 -8.44 -17.38 3.71
CA ALA A 33 -8.17 -16.64 4.94
C ALA A 33 -6.67 -16.56 5.29
N LYS A 34 -5.82 -17.44 4.74
CA LYS A 34 -4.37 -17.44 4.93
C LYS A 34 -3.63 -16.68 3.83
N SER A 35 -4.33 -16.21 2.85
CA SER A 35 -3.76 -15.40 1.77
C SER A 35 -3.31 -14.04 2.29
N GLN A 36 -2.30 -13.47 1.65
CA GLN A 36 -1.73 -12.18 1.99
C GLN A 36 -1.75 -11.30 0.74
N LEU A 37 -2.33 -10.12 0.85
CA LEU A 37 -2.32 -9.10 -0.18
C LEU A 37 -1.24 -8.07 0.15
N LYS A 38 -0.26 -7.93 -0.72
CA LYS A 38 0.82 -6.94 -0.64
C LYS A 38 0.59 -5.88 -1.72
N ILE A 39 0.24 -4.68 -1.32
CA ILE A 39 0.08 -3.55 -2.23
C ILE A 39 1.39 -2.77 -2.21
N ILE A 40 2.01 -2.57 -3.36
CA ILE A 40 3.32 -1.95 -3.48
C ILE A 40 3.15 -0.60 -4.17
N LEU A 41 3.52 0.48 -3.48
CA LEU A 41 3.53 1.83 -4.03
C LEU A 41 4.94 2.22 -4.45
N THR A 42 5.09 2.63 -5.70
CA THR A 42 6.37 3.18 -6.21
C THR A 42 6.44 4.70 -6.09
N ASP A 43 5.34 5.33 -5.69
CA ASP A 43 5.24 6.77 -5.51
C ASP A 43 6.19 7.26 -4.42
N THR A 44 6.75 8.44 -4.63
CA THR A 44 7.53 9.15 -3.62
C THR A 44 6.65 10.22 -3.00
N PHE A 45 6.41 10.10 -1.70
CA PHE A 45 5.61 11.05 -0.96
C PHE A 45 6.50 12.12 -0.31
N ARG A 46 6.07 13.37 -0.35
CA ARG A 46 6.70 14.49 0.35
C ARG A 46 5.87 14.94 1.55
N LEU A 47 4.56 14.90 1.44
CA LEU A 47 3.62 15.35 2.46
C LEU A 47 2.92 14.16 3.13
N SER A 48 2.82 14.21 4.43
CA SER A 48 2.14 13.19 5.24
C SER A 48 0.67 13.04 4.85
N TYR A 49 -0.02 14.13 4.53
CA TYR A 49 -1.41 14.11 4.08
C TYR A 49 -1.64 13.25 2.83
N ASN A 50 -0.72 13.32 1.87
CA ASN A 50 -0.85 12.57 0.62
C ASN A 50 -0.64 11.07 0.85
N LEU A 51 0.33 10.73 1.69
CA LEU A 51 0.54 9.35 2.10
C LEU A 51 -0.67 8.80 2.87
N ASP A 52 -1.19 9.55 3.85
CA ASP A 52 -2.35 9.17 4.63
C ASP A 52 -3.57 8.90 3.74
N THR A 53 -3.83 9.83 2.81
CA THR A 53 -4.92 9.69 1.84
C THR A 53 -4.75 8.45 0.96
N ALA A 54 -3.55 8.17 0.46
CA ALA A 54 -3.27 7.00 -0.36
C ALA A 54 -3.46 5.71 0.43
N LEU A 55 -2.91 5.63 1.64
CA LEU A 55 -3.05 4.48 2.54
C LEU A 55 -4.53 4.22 2.89
N GLY A 56 -5.25 5.25 3.29
CA GLY A 56 -6.67 5.15 3.64
C GLY A 56 -7.52 4.57 2.50
N ARG A 57 -7.32 5.08 1.27
CA ARG A 57 -8.03 4.58 0.08
C ARG A 57 -7.67 3.13 -0.24
N LEU A 58 -6.39 2.78 -0.22
CA LEU A 58 -5.95 1.43 -0.56
C LEU A 58 -6.44 0.39 0.46
N TYR A 59 -6.31 0.67 1.76
CA TYR A 59 -6.80 -0.24 2.79
C TYR A 59 -8.32 -0.37 2.74
N SER A 60 -9.06 0.73 2.60
CA SER A 60 -10.52 0.70 2.50
C SER A 60 -10.98 -0.11 1.29
N SER A 61 -10.52 0.26 0.08
CA SER A 61 -10.96 -0.40 -1.16
C SER A 61 -10.60 -1.89 -1.22
N SER A 62 -9.40 -2.25 -0.77
CA SER A 62 -8.98 -3.66 -0.73
C SER A 62 -9.76 -4.44 0.33
N ARG A 63 -10.04 -3.84 1.49
CA ARG A 63 -10.84 -4.46 2.55
C ARG A 63 -12.28 -4.66 2.09
N ASP A 64 -12.89 -3.67 1.45
CA ASP A 64 -14.26 -3.75 0.92
C ASP A 64 -14.39 -4.89 -0.10
N TYR A 65 -13.40 -5.02 -1.01
CA TYR A 65 -13.35 -6.15 -1.93
C TYR A 65 -13.28 -7.49 -1.19
N LEU A 66 -12.35 -7.64 -0.24
CA LEU A 66 -12.18 -8.90 0.50
C LEU A 66 -13.41 -9.25 1.34
N LEU A 67 -14.06 -8.26 1.96
CA LEU A 67 -15.32 -8.44 2.67
C LEU A 67 -16.43 -8.95 1.75
N SER A 68 -16.52 -8.44 0.52
CA SER A 68 -17.49 -8.91 -0.49
C SER A 68 -17.29 -10.38 -0.88
N LYS A 69 -16.15 -10.97 -0.55
CA LYS A 69 -15.76 -12.37 -0.80
C LYS A 69 -15.71 -13.22 0.48
N ASP A 70 -16.23 -12.72 1.60
CA ASP A 70 -16.15 -13.36 2.91
C ASP A 70 -14.72 -13.66 3.41
N LEU A 71 -13.73 -12.87 2.94
CA LEU A 71 -12.31 -13.04 3.26
C LEU A 71 -11.86 -12.07 4.36
N TYR A 72 -12.54 -12.07 5.51
CA TYR A 72 -12.33 -11.14 6.63
C TYR A 72 -10.90 -11.16 7.20
N SER A 73 -10.29 -12.34 7.25
CA SER A 73 -8.99 -12.56 7.90
C SER A 73 -7.80 -12.41 6.97
N THR A 74 -8.01 -12.14 5.68
CA THR A 74 -6.91 -11.94 4.73
C THR A 74 -6.09 -10.71 5.14
N SER A 75 -4.79 -10.90 5.32
CA SER A 75 -3.88 -9.79 5.65
C SER A 75 -3.67 -8.90 4.44
N ILE A 76 -3.77 -7.59 4.66
CA ILE A 76 -3.41 -6.56 3.70
C ILE A 76 -2.20 -5.81 4.26
N ASP A 77 -1.16 -5.62 3.45
CA ASP A 77 -0.03 -4.76 3.78
C ASP A 77 0.27 -3.84 2.60
N VAL A 78 0.33 -2.54 2.87
CA VAL A 78 0.76 -1.54 1.89
C VAL A 78 2.24 -1.25 2.12
N LEU A 79 3.04 -1.48 1.09
CA LEU A 79 4.49 -1.33 1.10
C LEU A 79 4.86 -0.12 0.26
N ILE A 80 5.59 0.80 0.85
CA ILE A 80 6.02 2.03 0.19
C ILE A 80 7.45 1.79 -0.28
N GLN A 81 7.70 1.83 -1.59
CA GLN A 81 9.02 1.53 -2.16
C GLN A 81 10.08 2.57 -1.77
N GLN A 82 9.67 3.74 -1.31
CA GLN A 82 10.55 4.76 -0.72
C GLN A 82 11.33 4.19 0.49
N PHE A 83 10.75 3.22 1.20
CA PHE A 83 11.46 2.37 2.14
C PHE A 83 11.94 1.12 1.40
N SER A 84 13.17 0.67 1.69
CA SER A 84 13.72 -0.54 1.06
C SER A 84 12.78 -1.73 1.23
N VAL A 85 12.23 -2.22 0.13
CA VAL A 85 11.37 -3.41 0.11
C VAL A 85 12.20 -4.55 -0.49
N ASN A 86 12.92 -5.27 0.37
CA ASN A 86 13.74 -6.40 -0.04
C ASN A 86 13.03 -7.72 0.33
N ASP A 87 13.30 -8.77 -0.45
CA ASP A 87 12.95 -10.18 -0.14
C ASP A 87 11.45 -10.56 -0.13
N LEU A 88 10.62 -9.86 -0.90
CA LEU A 88 9.25 -10.33 -1.13
C LEU A 88 9.24 -11.53 -2.09
N GLN A 89 8.81 -12.68 -1.57
CA GLN A 89 8.48 -13.85 -2.39
C GLN A 89 6.97 -13.88 -2.61
N LEU A 90 6.55 -13.73 -3.87
CA LEU A 90 5.15 -13.63 -4.27
C LEU A 90 4.73 -14.85 -5.12
N ASP A 91 3.52 -15.34 -4.92
CA ASP A 91 2.95 -16.36 -5.81
C ASP A 91 2.41 -15.71 -7.09
N TRP A 92 1.82 -14.54 -6.96
CA TRP A 92 1.36 -13.70 -8.06
C TRP A 92 1.84 -12.26 -7.89
N LEU A 93 2.24 -11.63 -8.99
CA LEU A 93 2.56 -10.21 -9.05
C LEU A 93 1.81 -9.57 -10.22
N PHE A 94 1.04 -8.54 -9.90
CA PHE A 94 0.36 -7.69 -10.87
C PHE A 94 1.13 -6.36 -10.98
N VAL A 95 1.46 -5.95 -12.19
CA VAL A 95 2.24 -4.73 -12.47
C VAL A 95 1.60 -3.92 -13.59
N PRO A 96 1.72 -2.58 -13.60
CA PRO A 96 1.25 -1.76 -14.72
C PRO A 96 2.11 -1.93 -15.97
N GLU A 97 3.40 -2.26 -15.80
CA GLU A 97 4.34 -2.53 -16.88
C GLU A 97 5.26 -3.69 -16.51
N GLU A 98 5.63 -4.51 -17.48
CA GLU A 98 6.46 -5.71 -17.28
C GLU A 98 7.82 -5.41 -16.63
N THR A 99 8.40 -4.24 -16.92
CA THR A 99 9.68 -3.77 -16.37
C THR A 99 9.72 -3.72 -14.85
N TYR A 100 8.59 -3.49 -14.19
CA TYR A 100 8.52 -3.51 -12.73
C TYR A 100 8.64 -4.91 -12.13
N GLY A 101 8.28 -5.95 -12.90
CA GLY A 101 8.33 -7.35 -12.44
C GLY A 101 9.74 -7.80 -12.06
N CYS A 102 10.77 -7.30 -12.74
CA CYS A 102 12.16 -7.70 -12.53
C CYS A 102 12.71 -7.36 -11.12
N ARG A 103 12.01 -6.52 -10.36
CA ARG A 103 12.45 -6.09 -9.02
C ARG A 103 12.02 -7.01 -7.90
N PHE A 104 11.13 -7.96 -8.17
CA PHE A 104 10.51 -8.82 -7.15
C PHE A 104 10.61 -10.28 -7.54
N THR A 105 10.82 -11.15 -6.54
CA THR A 105 10.74 -12.60 -6.74
C THR A 105 9.28 -13.03 -6.80
N HIS A 106 8.85 -13.59 -7.92
CA HIS A 106 7.48 -14.03 -8.14
C HIS A 106 7.42 -15.32 -8.96
N LYS A 107 6.34 -16.09 -8.81
CA LYS A 107 6.08 -17.29 -9.62
C LYS A 107 5.31 -16.96 -10.89
N ASN A 108 4.32 -16.06 -10.78
CA ASN A 108 3.46 -15.65 -11.88
C ASN A 108 3.42 -14.13 -11.98
N LEU A 109 3.50 -13.61 -13.19
CA LEU A 109 3.42 -12.19 -13.50
C LEU A 109 2.20 -11.93 -14.38
N ARG A 110 1.43 -10.87 -14.09
CA ARG A 110 0.37 -10.37 -14.96
C ARG A 110 0.46 -8.86 -15.07
N VAL A 111 0.52 -8.37 -16.30
CA VAL A 111 0.45 -6.94 -16.59
C VAL A 111 -1.02 -6.51 -16.62
N PHE A 112 -1.34 -5.37 -16.04
CA PHE A 112 -2.68 -4.79 -16.05
C PHE A 112 -2.65 -3.33 -16.48
N GLN A 113 -3.76 -2.85 -17.02
CA GLN A 113 -3.91 -1.43 -17.31
C GLN A 113 -4.35 -0.69 -16.04
N GLN A 114 -3.42 0.08 -15.48
CA GLN A 114 -3.76 0.95 -14.36
C GLN A 114 -4.64 2.10 -14.90
N PRO A 115 -5.80 2.36 -14.28
CA PRO A 115 -6.60 3.51 -14.66
C PRO A 115 -5.76 4.79 -14.54
N LYS A 116 -5.80 5.64 -15.57
CA LYS A 116 -5.11 6.93 -15.50
C LYS A 116 -5.81 7.77 -14.44
N SER A 117 -5.06 8.12 -13.41
CA SER A 117 -5.50 9.16 -12.49
C SER A 117 -5.36 10.51 -13.18
N ASN A 118 -6.28 11.43 -12.93
CA ASN A 118 -5.95 12.82 -13.14
C ASN A 118 -4.71 13.12 -12.29
N PRO A 119 -3.63 13.68 -12.87
CA PRO A 119 -2.49 14.04 -12.06
C PRO A 119 -3.03 14.84 -10.88
N CYS A 120 -2.74 14.38 -9.67
CA CYS A 120 -2.94 15.24 -8.53
C CYS A 120 -2.10 16.46 -8.85
N CYS A 121 -2.77 17.57 -9.13
CA CYS A 121 -2.11 18.86 -9.18
C CYS A 121 -1.67 19.14 -7.75
N GLU A 122 -0.64 18.40 -7.28
CA GLU A 122 0.17 18.96 -6.25
C GLU A 122 0.80 20.18 -6.90
N PRO A 123 0.46 21.38 -6.46
CA PRO A 123 1.33 22.49 -6.78
C PRO A 123 2.69 21.98 -6.34
N LEU A 124 3.70 22.08 -7.21
CA LEU A 124 5.10 21.97 -6.86
C LEU A 124 5.33 23.08 -5.81
N THR A 125 4.84 22.85 -4.62
CA THR A 125 5.07 23.73 -3.51
C THR A 125 6.51 23.47 -3.12
N ASP A 126 7.36 24.48 -3.31
CA ASP A 126 8.71 24.55 -2.75
C ASP A 126 8.68 24.51 -1.21
N GLY A 127 7.59 23.99 -0.65
CA GLY A 127 7.34 23.83 0.77
C GLY A 127 8.17 22.71 1.39
N PRO A 128 8.37 22.76 2.73
CA PRO A 128 9.10 21.74 3.46
C PRO A 128 8.39 20.38 3.32
N SER A 129 9.19 19.32 3.15
CA SER A 129 8.70 17.94 3.17
C SER A 129 8.46 17.48 4.62
N ASP A 130 7.42 16.66 4.80
CA ASP A 130 7.19 15.99 6.10
C ASP A 130 7.97 14.68 6.21
N PHE A 131 8.54 14.19 5.11
CA PHE A 131 9.32 12.96 5.11
C PHE A 131 10.57 13.13 6.00
N GLU A 132 10.75 12.20 6.92
CA GLU A 132 11.87 12.19 7.88
C GLU A 132 12.05 13.51 8.69
N LYS A 133 10.97 14.26 8.89
CA LYS A 133 10.97 15.57 9.55
C LYS A 133 11.47 15.51 11.00
N TYR A 134 11.17 14.42 11.71
CA TYR A 134 11.53 14.28 13.12
C TYR A 134 12.59 13.20 13.31
N LYS A 135 13.63 13.52 14.10
CA LYS A 135 14.69 12.55 14.39
C LYS A 135 14.17 11.38 15.23
N VAL A 136 13.31 11.66 16.19
CA VAL A 136 12.72 10.68 17.09
C VAL A 136 11.23 10.96 17.20
N SER A 137 10.42 9.94 17.04
CA SER A 137 8.97 10.01 17.27
C SER A 137 8.55 8.89 18.22
N ALA A 138 7.47 9.12 18.96
CA ALA A 138 6.87 8.13 19.83
C ALA A 138 5.39 8.06 19.59
N LEU A 139 4.85 6.85 19.60
CA LEU A 139 3.41 6.62 19.58
C LEU A 139 3.07 5.54 20.61
N GLY A 140 1.87 5.65 21.16
CA GLY A 140 1.34 4.67 22.09
C GLY A 140 -0.04 4.20 21.64
N GLY A 141 -0.37 2.96 21.93
CA GLY A 141 -1.68 2.38 21.60
C GLY A 141 -1.78 0.94 22.07
N THR A 142 -3.00 0.45 22.10
CA THR A 142 -3.26 -0.96 22.39
C THR A 142 -3.10 -1.76 21.09
N PHE A 143 -1.97 -2.43 20.94
CA PHE A 143 -1.66 -3.21 19.73
C PHE A 143 -1.93 -4.72 19.89
N ASP A 144 -2.93 -5.09 20.71
CA ASP A 144 -3.30 -6.50 20.96
C ASP A 144 -3.67 -7.22 19.66
N HIS A 145 -4.38 -6.53 18.76
CA HIS A 145 -4.71 -7.01 17.44
C HIS A 145 -4.37 -5.96 16.39
N ILE A 146 -3.36 -6.26 15.58
CA ILE A 146 -2.96 -5.36 14.49
C ILE A 146 -4.01 -5.41 13.37
N HIS A 147 -4.71 -4.30 13.18
CA HIS A 147 -5.67 -4.09 12.10
C HIS A 147 -5.18 -2.99 11.12
N ASP A 148 -5.93 -2.77 10.04
CA ASP A 148 -5.51 -1.86 8.97
C ASP A 148 -5.24 -0.43 9.47
N GLY A 149 -6.02 0.07 10.43
CA GLY A 149 -5.79 1.39 11.06
C GLY A 149 -4.45 1.47 11.80
N HIS A 150 -4.06 0.42 12.52
CA HIS A 150 -2.73 0.37 13.15
C HIS A 150 -1.60 0.38 12.11
N LYS A 151 -1.79 -0.29 10.97
CA LYS A 151 -0.81 -0.29 9.88
C LYS A 151 -0.66 1.09 9.25
N ILE A 152 -1.75 1.82 9.06
CA ILE A 152 -1.72 3.22 8.61
C ILE A 152 -0.94 4.07 9.61
N LEU A 153 -1.29 4.01 10.88
CA LEU A 153 -0.64 4.77 11.96
C LEU A 153 0.88 4.52 12.02
N LEU A 154 1.28 3.24 11.97
CA LEU A 154 2.70 2.86 11.99
C LEU A 154 3.43 3.34 10.72
N SER A 155 2.80 3.24 9.55
CA SER A 155 3.37 3.74 8.29
C SER A 155 3.56 5.25 8.32
N MET A 156 2.57 5.99 8.83
CA MET A 156 2.65 7.44 8.97
C MET A 156 3.74 7.85 9.97
N ALA A 157 3.82 7.17 11.12
CA ALA A 157 4.86 7.43 12.10
C ALA A 157 6.27 7.14 11.55
N ALA A 158 6.43 6.04 10.82
CA ALA A 158 7.68 5.71 10.15
C ALA A 158 8.06 6.76 9.09
N PHE A 159 7.09 7.25 8.32
CA PHE A 159 7.30 8.24 7.27
C PHE A 159 7.89 9.56 7.80
N ILE A 160 7.38 10.05 8.93
CA ILE A 160 7.85 11.31 9.50
C ILE A 160 9.10 11.18 10.37
N THR A 161 9.60 9.95 10.61
CA THR A 161 10.71 9.68 11.54
C THR A 161 11.97 9.28 10.78
N SER A 162 13.08 10.00 11.00
CA SER A 162 14.36 9.74 10.32
C SER A 162 15.28 8.76 11.04
N SER A 163 15.15 8.57 12.36
CA SER A 163 16.14 7.79 13.13
C SER A 163 15.52 6.75 14.05
N ARG A 164 14.58 7.15 14.91
CA ARG A 164 14.00 6.22 15.90
C ARG A 164 12.50 6.43 16.07
N LEU A 165 11.75 5.38 15.84
CA LEU A 165 10.34 5.30 16.20
C LEU A 165 10.19 4.46 17.46
N ILE A 166 9.58 5.02 18.51
CA ILE A 166 9.29 4.35 19.77
C ILE A 166 7.80 3.99 19.77
N VAL A 167 7.49 2.72 19.94
CA VAL A 167 6.12 2.22 20.00
C VAL A 167 5.89 1.69 21.42
N GLY A 168 4.96 2.33 22.15
CA GLY A 168 4.50 1.86 23.45
C GLY A 168 3.27 0.97 23.30
N VAL A 169 3.27 -0.15 23.96
CA VAL A 169 2.17 -1.13 24.05
C VAL A 169 1.73 -1.31 25.48
#